data_51d44fe7425985fb581d47f68a24ce72
#
_entry.id   51d44fe7425985fb581d47f68a24ce72
#
_cell.length_a   1.000
_cell.length_b   1.000
_cell.length_c   1.000
_cell.angle_alpha   90.00
_cell.angle_beta   90.00
_cell.angle_gamma   90.00
#
_symmetry.space_group_name_H-M   'P 1'
#
loop_
_entity.id
_entity.type
_entity.pdbx_description
1 polymer ?
#
loop_
_entity_poly.entity_id
_entity_poly.type
_entity_poly.pdbx_seq_one_letter_code
_entity_poly.pdbx_strand_id
1 'polypeptide(L)'
;AFSTCTGLTSITIPNSVTSIGDGAFYNCGLISITIPNSVTSIGDGAFNGCSSLTSITIPNSVTSIGYHAFWWCSSLTSVIIGNSVTSIGDEAFSQCSSLTSITIPNSVTSIGKGTFSGCSSLTSITIPNSVTSIGSNAFSCCGSLTSITLPNGLTSIGDHAFNNCYGLTSITIPNSVTSIGSNAFSNCYGLTSITIPNSVTSIGSNAFSNCYGLTSITIPNSVTSIGDLAFYDCSGLTNVTIGNNVTSIGSNAFNGCNGLTI
;
A
#
# COMPACT_ATOMS: atom_id res chain seq x y z
N ALA A 1 -16.83 -23.55 -1.95
CA ALA A 1 -16.80 -24.97 -2.24
C ALA A 1 -16.03 -25.72 -1.15
N PHE A 2 -14.75 -25.42 -0.90
CA PHE A 2 -13.89 -26.09 0.07
C PHE A 2 -13.63 -25.26 1.34
N SER A 3 -14.52 -24.32 1.64
CA SER A 3 -14.36 -23.43 2.79
C SER A 3 -14.06 -24.23 4.08
N THR A 4 -13.06 -23.76 4.84
CA THR A 4 -12.60 -24.35 6.12
C THR A 4 -12.06 -25.79 6.04
N CYS A 5 -11.69 -26.26 4.86
CA CYS A 5 -11.03 -27.56 4.71
C CYS A 5 -9.55 -27.44 5.13
N THR A 6 -9.28 -27.33 6.43
CA THR A 6 -7.93 -27.09 6.99
C THR A 6 -6.94 -28.22 6.71
N GLY A 7 -7.42 -29.44 6.45
CA GLY A 7 -6.60 -30.59 6.05
C GLY A 7 -6.33 -30.68 4.54
N LEU A 8 -6.93 -29.81 3.72
CA LEU A 8 -6.73 -29.80 2.27
C LEU A 8 -5.42 -29.07 1.92
N THR A 9 -4.37 -29.84 1.67
CA THR A 9 -3.03 -29.28 1.40
C THR A 9 -2.76 -29.02 -0.09
N SER A 10 -3.46 -29.73 -0.97
CA SER A 10 -3.38 -29.54 -2.43
C SER A 10 -4.68 -29.99 -3.11
N ILE A 11 -4.97 -29.43 -4.27
CA ILE A 11 -6.09 -29.82 -5.12
C ILE A 11 -5.77 -29.49 -6.57
N THR A 12 -6.23 -30.35 -7.47
CA THR A 12 -6.16 -30.10 -8.91
C THR A 12 -7.47 -29.49 -9.37
N ILE A 13 -7.43 -28.29 -9.94
CA ILE A 13 -8.57 -27.64 -10.58
C ILE A 13 -8.62 -28.08 -12.05
N PRO A 14 -9.72 -28.72 -12.53
CA PRO A 14 -9.81 -29.15 -13.91
C PRO A 14 -9.89 -27.96 -14.89
N ASN A 15 -9.43 -28.17 -16.13
CA ASN A 15 -9.47 -27.16 -17.19
C ASN A 15 -10.91 -26.77 -17.67
N SER A 16 -11.93 -27.43 -17.16
CA SER A 16 -13.34 -27.05 -17.38
C SER A 16 -13.82 -25.94 -16.45
N VAL A 17 -13.05 -25.63 -15.37
CA VAL A 17 -13.40 -24.57 -14.42
C VAL A 17 -13.05 -23.22 -15.01
N THR A 18 -14.02 -22.32 -15.09
CA THR A 18 -13.86 -20.97 -15.66
C THR A 18 -13.82 -19.86 -14.63
N SER A 19 -14.18 -20.14 -13.36
CA SER A 19 -14.10 -19.16 -12.27
C SER A 19 -13.84 -19.84 -10.93
N ILE A 20 -13.12 -19.16 -10.05
CA ILE A 20 -13.00 -19.50 -8.64
C ILE A 20 -13.95 -18.59 -7.89
N GLY A 21 -15.03 -19.13 -7.34
CA GLY A 21 -16.09 -18.35 -6.68
C GLY A 21 -15.69 -17.84 -5.31
N ASP A 22 -16.56 -17.01 -4.73
CA ASP A 22 -16.35 -16.37 -3.43
C ASP A 22 -16.13 -17.41 -2.33
N GLY A 23 -15.12 -17.19 -1.51
CA GLY A 23 -14.74 -18.07 -0.41
C GLY A 23 -14.48 -19.52 -0.82
N ALA A 24 -14.19 -19.83 -2.09
CA ALA A 24 -14.07 -21.20 -2.58
C ALA A 24 -13.09 -22.03 -1.77
N PHE A 25 -11.99 -21.44 -1.33
CA PHE A 25 -10.94 -22.05 -0.49
C PHE A 25 -10.70 -21.25 0.82
N TYR A 26 -11.73 -20.57 1.29
CA TYR A 26 -11.64 -19.80 2.53
C TYR A 26 -11.10 -20.68 3.68
N ASN A 27 -10.03 -20.21 4.35
CA ASN A 27 -9.41 -20.87 5.51
C ASN A 27 -9.05 -22.34 5.26
N CYS A 28 -8.53 -22.66 4.07
CA CYS A 28 -8.02 -23.98 3.71
C CYS A 28 -6.52 -24.12 4.06
N GLY A 29 -6.09 -25.37 4.31
CA GLY A 29 -4.69 -25.71 4.57
C GLY A 29 -3.80 -25.79 3.32
N LEU A 30 -4.18 -25.17 2.20
CA LEU A 30 -3.46 -25.24 0.93
C LEU A 30 -2.02 -24.76 1.09
N ILE A 31 -1.08 -25.59 0.67
CA ILE A 31 0.35 -25.26 0.58
C ILE A 31 0.66 -24.72 -0.82
N SER A 32 0.03 -25.32 -1.83
CA SER A 32 0.15 -24.93 -3.23
C SER A 32 -1.14 -25.20 -4.00
N ILE A 33 -1.38 -24.44 -5.04
CA ILE A 33 -2.49 -24.64 -5.97
C ILE A 33 -2.10 -24.10 -7.35
N THR A 34 -2.51 -24.81 -8.39
CA THR A 34 -2.37 -24.35 -9.78
C THR A 34 -3.73 -23.87 -10.27
N ILE A 35 -3.79 -22.62 -10.72
CA ILE A 35 -4.98 -22.04 -11.36
C ILE A 35 -4.86 -22.30 -12.88
N PRO A 36 -5.79 -23.04 -13.49
CA PRO A 36 -5.72 -23.34 -14.92
C PRO A 36 -6.03 -22.11 -15.78
N ASN A 37 -5.53 -22.10 -17.02
CA ASN A 37 -5.75 -21.01 -17.98
C ASN A 37 -7.21 -20.85 -18.46
N SER A 38 -8.12 -21.72 -18.02
CA SER A 38 -9.57 -21.58 -18.24
C SER A 38 -10.23 -20.60 -17.26
N VAL A 39 -9.57 -20.31 -16.11
CA VAL A 39 -10.11 -19.42 -15.08
C VAL A 39 -9.97 -17.96 -15.51
N THR A 40 -11.07 -17.23 -15.51
CA THR A 40 -11.14 -15.82 -15.91
C THR A 40 -11.31 -14.85 -14.73
N SER A 41 -11.74 -15.36 -13.56
CA SER A 41 -11.93 -14.53 -12.35
C SER A 41 -11.65 -15.30 -11.07
N ILE A 42 -11.17 -14.57 -10.06
CA ILE A 42 -10.99 -15.02 -8.68
C ILE A 42 -11.93 -14.18 -7.81
N GLY A 43 -12.89 -14.85 -7.15
CA GLY A 43 -13.95 -14.21 -6.37
C GLY A 43 -13.47 -13.65 -5.01
N ASP A 44 -14.41 -13.01 -4.31
CA ASP A 44 -14.14 -12.39 -3.01
C ASP A 44 -13.76 -13.44 -1.96
N GLY A 45 -12.70 -13.18 -1.22
CA GLY A 45 -12.20 -14.08 -0.19
C GLY A 45 -11.84 -15.49 -0.68
N ALA A 46 -11.63 -15.70 -1.98
CA ALA A 46 -11.47 -17.03 -2.57
C ALA A 46 -10.40 -17.88 -1.88
N PHE A 47 -9.28 -17.29 -1.47
CA PHE A 47 -8.17 -17.90 -0.73
C PHE A 47 -7.92 -17.23 0.63
N ASN A 48 -8.89 -16.45 1.12
CA ASN A 48 -8.76 -15.76 2.41
C ASN A 48 -8.42 -16.77 3.52
N GLY A 49 -7.39 -16.48 4.32
CA GLY A 49 -6.94 -17.33 5.42
C GLY A 49 -6.20 -18.61 5.00
N CYS A 50 -5.83 -18.79 3.74
CA CYS A 50 -4.95 -19.87 3.31
C CYS A 50 -3.52 -19.61 3.83
N SER A 51 -3.35 -19.67 5.15
CA SER A 51 -2.12 -19.25 5.84
C SER A 51 -0.90 -20.11 5.53
N SER A 52 -1.09 -21.30 4.96
CA SER A 52 -0.01 -22.21 4.54
C SER A 52 0.40 -22.04 3.07
N LEU A 53 -0.33 -21.23 2.29
CA LEU A 53 -0.06 -21.03 0.86
C LEU A 53 1.25 -20.24 0.69
N THR A 54 2.24 -20.84 0.03
CA THR A 54 3.59 -20.25 -0.08
C THR A 54 3.80 -19.45 -1.35
N SER A 55 3.16 -19.83 -2.43
CA SER A 55 3.24 -19.14 -3.73
C SER A 55 1.99 -19.35 -4.57
N ILE A 56 1.70 -18.41 -5.46
CA ILE A 56 0.62 -18.55 -6.42
C ILE A 56 0.97 -17.87 -7.74
N THR A 57 0.55 -18.51 -8.84
CA THR A 57 0.57 -17.90 -10.18
C THR A 57 -0.86 -17.68 -10.63
N ILE A 58 -1.21 -16.43 -10.89
CA ILE A 58 -2.50 -16.02 -11.46
C ILE A 58 -2.30 -15.91 -12.98
N PRO A 59 -2.97 -16.76 -13.78
CA PRO A 59 -2.71 -16.86 -15.21
C PRO A 59 -3.23 -15.62 -15.97
N ASN A 60 -2.75 -15.46 -17.21
CA ASN A 60 -3.15 -14.35 -18.09
C ASN A 60 -4.63 -14.36 -18.50
N SER A 61 -5.34 -15.46 -18.26
CA SER A 61 -6.79 -15.54 -18.48
C SER A 61 -7.61 -14.78 -17.43
N VAL A 62 -7.03 -14.56 -16.24
CA VAL A 62 -7.72 -13.86 -15.13
C VAL A 62 -7.71 -12.36 -15.39
N THR A 63 -8.89 -11.75 -15.32
CA THR A 63 -9.10 -10.31 -15.52
C THR A 63 -9.34 -9.55 -14.20
N SER A 64 -9.82 -10.26 -13.16
CA SER A 64 -10.13 -9.64 -11.86
C SER A 64 -9.77 -10.54 -10.68
N ILE A 65 -9.29 -9.91 -9.62
CA ILE A 65 -9.03 -10.49 -8.30
C ILE A 65 -9.99 -9.80 -7.32
N GLY A 66 -10.80 -10.58 -6.61
CA GLY A 66 -11.85 -10.09 -5.72
C GLY A 66 -11.33 -9.44 -4.43
N TYR A 67 -12.26 -8.83 -3.68
CA TYR A 67 -12.07 -8.30 -2.34
C TYR A 67 -11.56 -9.41 -1.39
N HIS A 68 -10.52 -9.11 -0.56
CA HIS A 68 -9.93 -10.09 0.38
C HIS A 68 -9.46 -11.41 -0.25
N ALA A 69 -9.27 -11.50 -1.57
CA ALA A 69 -9.05 -12.79 -2.25
C ALA A 69 -7.90 -13.60 -1.64
N PHE A 70 -6.83 -12.97 -1.17
CA PHE A 70 -5.66 -13.57 -0.50
C PHE A 70 -5.41 -12.98 0.90
N TRP A 71 -6.45 -12.41 1.52
CA TRP A 71 -6.31 -11.83 2.85
C TRP A 71 -5.82 -12.88 3.86
N TRP A 72 -4.81 -12.53 4.69
CA TRP A 72 -4.19 -13.44 5.66
C TRP A 72 -3.56 -14.72 5.08
N CYS A 73 -3.10 -14.69 3.83
CA CYS A 73 -2.19 -15.72 3.30
C CYS A 73 -0.78 -15.46 3.86
N SER A 74 -0.60 -15.65 5.16
CA SER A 74 0.57 -15.17 5.91
C SER A 74 1.90 -15.82 5.51
N SER A 75 1.87 -17.03 4.92
CA SER A 75 3.06 -17.71 4.39
C SER A 75 3.37 -17.40 2.93
N LEU A 76 2.52 -16.57 2.27
CA LEU A 76 2.68 -16.27 0.85
C LEU A 76 3.92 -15.39 0.63
N THR A 77 4.96 -15.95 0.00
CA THR A 77 6.24 -15.27 -0.23
C THR A 77 6.33 -14.63 -1.60
N SER A 78 5.63 -15.20 -2.59
CA SER A 78 5.66 -14.71 -3.98
C SER A 78 4.31 -14.86 -4.67
N VAL A 79 3.97 -13.88 -5.49
CA VAL A 79 2.78 -13.85 -6.34
C VAL A 79 3.18 -13.41 -7.74
N ILE A 80 2.78 -14.18 -8.73
CA ILE A 80 2.87 -13.78 -10.14
C ILE A 80 1.46 -13.43 -10.60
N ILE A 81 1.25 -12.19 -11.05
CA ILE A 81 -0.05 -11.71 -11.56
C ILE A 81 0.02 -11.62 -13.08
N GLY A 82 -0.93 -12.27 -13.73
CA GLY A 82 -1.05 -12.25 -15.20
C GLY A 82 -1.34 -10.86 -15.76
N ASN A 83 -0.86 -10.59 -16.97
CA ASN A 83 -0.93 -9.26 -17.60
C ASN A 83 -2.34 -8.81 -18.03
N SER A 84 -3.34 -9.68 -17.92
CA SER A 84 -4.74 -9.33 -18.22
C SER A 84 -5.53 -8.86 -16.99
N VAL A 85 -4.95 -8.95 -15.79
CA VAL A 85 -5.62 -8.47 -14.57
C VAL A 85 -5.73 -6.95 -14.62
N THR A 86 -6.95 -6.44 -14.66
CA THR A 86 -7.27 -5.00 -14.71
C THR A 86 -7.72 -4.46 -13.36
N SER A 87 -8.24 -5.33 -12.47
CA SER A 87 -8.70 -4.95 -11.15
C SER A 87 -8.20 -5.89 -10.06
N ILE A 88 -7.72 -5.30 -8.97
CA ILE A 88 -7.35 -5.96 -7.73
C ILE A 88 -8.24 -5.36 -6.64
N GLY A 89 -9.06 -6.19 -6.01
CA GLY A 89 -10.02 -5.77 -5.00
C GLY A 89 -9.35 -5.18 -3.75
N ASP A 90 -10.13 -4.43 -2.98
CA ASP A 90 -9.67 -3.89 -1.72
C ASP A 90 -9.21 -5.02 -0.81
N GLU A 91 -8.10 -4.77 -0.10
CA GLU A 91 -7.49 -5.70 0.85
C GLU A 91 -7.13 -7.09 0.26
N ALA A 92 -7.01 -7.20 -1.07
CA ALA A 92 -6.81 -8.49 -1.74
C ALA A 92 -5.56 -9.25 -1.25
N PHE A 93 -4.46 -8.57 -0.90
CA PHE A 93 -3.22 -9.14 -0.36
C PHE A 93 -2.91 -8.64 1.05
N SER A 94 -3.90 -8.07 1.76
CA SER A 94 -3.70 -7.57 3.11
C SER A 94 -3.29 -8.71 4.06
N GLN A 95 -2.36 -8.43 4.98
CA GLN A 95 -1.80 -9.39 5.94
C GLN A 95 -1.04 -10.59 5.30
N CYS A 96 -0.59 -10.46 4.05
CA CYS A 96 0.39 -11.38 3.46
C CYS A 96 1.78 -11.06 4.03
N SER A 97 1.97 -11.34 5.31
CA SER A 97 3.12 -10.84 6.10
C SER A 97 4.48 -11.38 5.63
N SER A 98 4.52 -12.52 4.93
CA SER A 98 5.75 -13.09 4.35
C SER A 98 6.03 -12.64 2.91
N LEU A 99 5.14 -11.83 2.29
CA LEU A 99 5.32 -11.40 0.91
C LEU A 99 6.51 -10.45 0.81
N THR A 100 7.54 -10.86 0.06
CA THR A 100 8.79 -10.09 -0.07
C THR A 100 8.80 -9.18 -1.27
N SER A 101 8.13 -9.58 -2.34
CA SER A 101 8.01 -8.81 -3.58
C SER A 101 6.75 -9.20 -4.36
N ILE A 102 6.24 -8.27 -5.14
CA ILE A 102 5.12 -8.50 -6.06
C ILE A 102 5.26 -7.54 -7.25
N THR A 103 4.91 -8.03 -8.44
CA THR A 103 4.86 -7.20 -9.64
C THR A 103 3.42 -6.93 -10.01
N ILE A 104 3.05 -5.66 -10.08
CA ILE A 104 1.72 -5.21 -10.51
C ILE A 104 1.75 -5.06 -12.04
N PRO A 105 0.85 -5.70 -12.80
CA PRO A 105 0.84 -5.59 -14.26
C PRO A 105 0.37 -4.19 -14.72
N ASN A 106 0.83 -3.79 -15.92
CA ASN A 106 0.50 -2.50 -16.53
C ASN A 106 -1.00 -2.33 -16.89
N SER A 107 -1.78 -3.39 -16.80
CA SER A 107 -3.24 -3.37 -16.96
C SER A 107 -3.99 -2.83 -15.76
N VAL A 108 -3.35 -2.79 -14.57
CA VAL A 108 -3.94 -2.24 -13.33
C VAL A 108 -3.85 -0.73 -13.33
N THR A 109 -4.97 -0.05 -13.06
CA THR A 109 -5.07 1.42 -13.07
C THR A 109 -5.20 2.06 -11.69
N SER A 110 -5.43 1.26 -10.65
CA SER A 110 -5.51 1.74 -9.27
C SER A 110 -5.05 0.68 -8.28
N ILE A 111 -4.47 1.12 -7.16
CA ILE A 111 -4.24 0.30 -5.98
C ILE A 111 -5.34 0.65 -4.99
N GLY A 112 -6.20 -0.32 -4.68
CA GLY A 112 -7.38 -0.14 -3.82
C GLY A 112 -7.04 0.06 -2.34
N LYS A 113 -8.10 0.21 -1.53
CA LYS A 113 -7.97 0.31 -0.08
C LYS A 113 -7.28 -0.93 0.49
N GLY A 114 -6.26 -0.74 1.32
CA GLY A 114 -5.60 -1.79 2.09
C GLY A 114 -4.99 -2.94 1.27
N THR A 115 -4.85 -2.79 -0.05
CA THR A 115 -4.47 -3.90 -0.96
C THR A 115 -3.24 -4.67 -0.45
N PHE A 116 -2.22 -3.99 0.08
CA PHE A 116 -0.99 -4.57 0.64
C PHE A 116 -0.79 -4.24 2.12
N SER A 117 -1.85 -3.86 2.83
CA SER A 117 -1.75 -3.55 4.25
C SER A 117 -1.22 -4.75 5.04
N GLY A 118 -0.23 -4.52 5.91
CA GLY A 118 0.36 -5.60 6.72
C GLY A 118 1.28 -6.56 5.96
N CYS A 119 1.68 -6.26 4.73
CA CYS A 119 2.75 -6.99 4.03
C CYS A 119 4.10 -6.61 4.64
N SER A 120 4.32 -7.02 5.89
CA SER A 120 5.44 -6.53 6.72
C SER A 120 6.83 -6.91 6.19
N SER A 121 6.94 -7.97 5.40
CA SER A 121 8.18 -8.40 4.75
C SER A 121 8.42 -7.80 3.36
N LEU A 122 7.48 -6.99 2.84
CA LEU A 122 7.60 -6.39 1.51
C LEU A 122 8.74 -5.37 1.52
N THR A 123 9.82 -5.67 0.79
CA THR A 123 11.01 -4.81 0.77
C THR A 123 10.99 -3.78 -0.36
N SER A 124 10.36 -4.14 -1.46
CA SER A 124 10.20 -3.26 -2.64
C SER A 124 8.96 -3.64 -3.44
N ILE A 125 8.39 -2.64 -4.11
CA ILE A 125 7.30 -2.83 -5.07
C ILE A 125 7.43 -1.79 -6.18
N THR A 126 7.15 -2.21 -7.40
CA THR A 126 7.06 -1.31 -8.54
C THR A 126 5.60 -1.06 -8.88
N ILE A 127 5.18 0.19 -8.80
CA ILE A 127 3.83 0.63 -9.20
C ILE A 127 3.90 1.04 -10.67
N PRO A 128 3.10 0.42 -11.57
CA PRO A 128 3.16 0.74 -12.98
C PRO A 128 2.61 2.14 -13.30
N ASN A 129 3.06 2.71 -14.42
CA ASN A 129 2.64 4.06 -14.85
C ASN A 129 1.14 4.19 -15.19
N SER A 130 0.44 3.08 -15.32
CA SER A 130 -1.02 3.03 -15.49
C SER A 130 -1.80 3.40 -14.22
N VAL A 131 -1.15 3.30 -13.05
CA VAL A 131 -1.82 3.60 -11.76
C VAL A 131 -1.92 5.10 -11.54
N THR A 132 -3.13 5.57 -11.31
CA THR A 132 -3.45 6.99 -11.07
C THR A 132 -3.89 7.28 -9.65
N SER A 133 -4.17 6.24 -8.83
CA SER A 133 -4.58 6.43 -7.44
C SER A 133 -4.05 5.31 -6.53
N ILE A 134 -3.68 5.70 -5.31
CA ILE A 134 -3.33 4.82 -4.20
C ILE A 134 -4.35 5.06 -3.09
N GLY A 135 -5.12 4.03 -2.76
CA GLY A 135 -6.21 4.08 -1.79
C GLY A 135 -5.74 4.15 -0.33
N SER A 136 -6.70 4.37 0.57
CA SER A 136 -6.43 4.41 2.00
C SER A 136 -5.83 3.09 2.50
N ASN A 137 -4.85 3.17 3.38
CA ASN A 137 -4.13 2.02 3.96
C ASN A 137 -3.41 1.11 2.94
N ALA A 138 -3.25 1.50 1.68
CA ALA A 138 -2.78 0.60 0.61
C ALA A 138 -1.47 -0.12 0.94
N PHE A 139 -0.53 0.53 1.64
CA PHE A 139 0.76 -0.01 2.10
C PHE A 139 0.95 0.18 3.61
N SER A 140 -0.14 0.34 4.37
CA SER A 140 -0.03 0.50 5.83
C SER A 140 0.65 -0.73 6.45
N CYS A 141 1.53 -0.52 7.43
CA CYS A 141 2.28 -1.58 8.11
C CYS A 141 3.21 -2.42 7.19
N CYS A 142 3.65 -1.87 6.06
CA CYS A 142 4.73 -2.45 5.25
C CYS A 142 6.09 -2.06 5.87
N GLY A 143 6.39 -2.62 7.05
CA GLY A 143 7.53 -2.18 7.87
C GLY A 143 8.91 -2.38 7.25
N SER A 144 9.06 -3.36 6.35
CA SER A 144 10.32 -3.63 5.63
C SER A 144 10.47 -2.85 4.33
N LEU A 145 9.45 -2.07 3.91
CA LEU A 145 9.51 -1.32 2.65
C LEU A 145 10.52 -0.17 2.78
N THR A 146 11.65 -0.29 2.08
CA THR A 146 12.74 0.69 2.15
C THR A 146 12.62 1.81 1.14
N SER A 147 12.03 1.51 -0.01
CA SER A 147 11.78 2.48 -1.08
C SER A 147 10.60 2.06 -1.93
N ILE A 148 9.94 3.05 -2.53
CA ILE A 148 8.87 2.83 -3.51
C ILE A 148 8.94 3.92 -4.58
N THR A 149 8.77 3.52 -5.83
CA THR A 149 8.65 4.46 -6.94
C THR A 149 7.18 4.68 -7.26
N LEU A 150 6.73 5.92 -7.14
CA LEU A 150 5.36 6.32 -7.46
C LEU A 150 5.27 6.74 -8.94
N PRO A 151 4.19 6.38 -9.65
CA PRO A 151 4.02 6.72 -11.06
C PRO A 151 3.74 8.21 -11.26
N ASN A 152 4.22 8.78 -12.36
CA ASN A 152 4.08 10.22 -12.69
C ASN A 152 2.61 10.65 -12.90
N GLY A 153 1.68 9.72 -13.12
CA GLY A 153 0.23 9.97 -13.25
C GLY A 153 -0.54 9.95 -11.94
N LEU A 154 0.12 9.70 -10.80
CA LEU A 154 -0.54 9.60 -9.51
C LEU A 154 -1.11 10.96 -9.08
N THR A 155 -2.41 11.04 -8.81
CA THR A 155 -3.09 12.30 -8.45
C THR A 155 -3.31 12.50 -6.95
N SER A 156 -3.32 11.40 -6.17
CA SER A 156 -3.54 11.47 -4.73
C SER A 156 -2.87 10.32 -3.98
N ILE A 157 -2.48 10.60 -2.74
CA ILE A 157 -2.03 9.61 -1.75
C ILE A 157 -3.11 9.54 -0.69
N GLY A 158 -3.75 8.38 -0.53
CA GLY A 158 -4.88 8.17 0.39
C GLY A 158 -4.49 8.25 1.87
N ASP A 159 -5.49 8.32 2.73
CA ASP A 159 -5.28 8.31 4.18
C ASP A 159 -4.56 7.02 4.61
N HIS A 160 -3.59 7.15 5.52
CA HIS A 160 -2.81 6.02 6.03
C HIS A 160 -2.05 5.21 4.94
N ALA A 161 -1.89 5.72 3.72
CA ALA A 161 -1.37 4.92 2.61
C ALA A 161 -0.02 4.26 2.89
N PHE A 162 0.88 4.93 3.62
CA PHE A 162 2.20 4.45 4.06
C PHE A 162 2.36 4.52 5.59
N ASN A 163 1.25 4.50 6.34
CA ASN A 163 1.31 4.51 7.80
C ASN A 163 2.11 3.30 8.31
N ASN A 164 2.97 3.49 9.32
CA ASN A 164 3.82 2.44 9.89
C ASN A 164 4.79 1.76 8.89
N CYS A 165 5.19 2.47 7.82
CA CYS A 165 6.29 2.03 6.96
C CYS A 165 7.63 2.41 7.60
N TYR A 166 8.01 1.71 8.67
CA TYR A 166 9.17 2.05 9.52
C TYR A 166 10.50 2.07 8.76
N GLY A 167 10.62 1.19 7.75
CA GLY A 167 11.83 1.05 6.93
C GLY A 167 11.95 2.06 5.80
N LEU A 168 10.89 2.84 5.50
CA LEU A 168 10.89 3.76 4.36
C LEU A 168 11.86 4.91 4.61
N THR A 169 12.95 4.96 3.83
CA THR A 169 14.02 5.97 4.00
C THR A 169 13.84 7.18 3.11
N SER A 170 13.25 6.98 1.95
CA SER A 170 12.97 8.05 0.99
C SER A 170 11.78 7.71 0.10
N ILE A 171 11.07 8.73 -0.33
CA ILE A 171 10.00 8.64 -1.33
C ILE A 171 9.95 9.94 -2.13
N THR A 172 9.76 9.80 -3.44
CA THR A 172 9.53 10.95 -4.32
C THR A 172 8.04 11.05 -4.62
N ILE A 173 7.41 12.14 -4.21
CA ILE A 173 6.01 12.45 -4.53
C ILE A 173 5.97 13.09 -5.93
N PRO A 174 5.22 12.52 -6.90
CA PRO A 174 5.12 13.08 -8.25
C PRO A 174 4.45 14.45 -8.28
N ASN A 175 4.82 15.27 -9.28
CA ASN A 175 4.25 16.61 -9.50
C ASN A 175 2.75 16.59 -9.90
N SER A 176 2.14 15.44 -10.09
CA SER A 176 0.71 15.27 -10.34
C SER A 176 -0.12 15.14 -9.05
N VAL A 177 0.54 14.87 -7.91
CA VAL A 177 -0.16 14.70 -6.61
C VAL A 177 -0.63 16.06 -6.10
N THR A 178 -1.93 16.18 -5.83
CA THR A 178 -2.55 17.42 -5.36
C THR A 178 -2.86 17.41 -3.86
N SER A 179 -2.90 16.23 -3.23
CA SER A 179 -3.18 16.10 -1.79
C SER A 179 -2.43 14.94 -1.15
N ILE A 180 -2.05 15.14 0.10
CA ILE A 180 -1.48 14.11 0.98
C ILE A 180 -2.51 13.85 2.08
N GLY A 181 -3.01 12.62 2.16
CA GLY A 181 -4.05 12.21 3.09
C GLY A 181 -3.64 12.23 4.56
N SER A 182 -4.61 12.10 5.45
CA SER A 182 -4.36 12.01 6.88
C SER A 182 -3.55 10.75 7.22
N ASN A 183 -2.56 10.88 8.12
CA ASN A 183 -1.65 9.81 8.52
C ASN A 183 -0.87 9.15 7.36
N ALA A 184 -0.80 9.77 6.18
CA ALA A 184 -0.29 9.13 4.97
C ALA A 184 1.14 8.57 5.16
N PHE A 185 2.00 9.25 5.92
CA PHE A 185 3.37 8.84 6.27
C PHE A 185 3.60 8.80 7.80
N SER A 186 2.53 8.71 8.59
CA SER A 186 2.70 8.64 10.05
C SER A 186 3.51 7.40 10.45
N ASN A 187 4.42 7.57 11.42
CA ASN A 187 5.33 6.53 11.89
C ASN A 187 6.31 5.99 10.82
N CYS A 188 6.63 6.77 9.79
CA CYS A 188 7.74 6.48 8.89
C CYS A 188 9.06 6.89 9.56
N TYR A 189 9.51 6.12 10.56
CA TYR A 189 10.65 6.48 11.41
C TYR A 189 11.96 6.66 10.65
N GLY A 190 12.14 5.86 9.58
CA GLY A 190 13.32 5.87 8.72
C GLY A 190 13.36 7.01 7.69
N LEU A 191 12.25 7.75 7.50
CA LEU A 191 12.15 8.77 6.45
C LEU A 191 13.04 9.97 6.79
N THR A 192 14.15 10.11 6.04
CA THR A 192 15.15 11.17 6.28
C THR A 192 14.90 12.43 5.49
N SER A 193 14.26 12.29 4.33
CA SER A 193 13.92 13.42 3.46
C SER A 193 12.67 13.14 2.64
N ILE A 194 11.91 14.18 2.38
CA ILE A 194 10.77 14.14 1.45
C ILE A 194 10.62 15.51 0.81
N THR A 195 10.29 15.51 -0.47
CA THR A 195 9.96 16.74 -1.20
C THR A 195 8.46 16.79 -1.44
N ILE A 196 7.82 17.87 -0.99
CA ILE A 196 6.40 18.15 -1.26
C ILE A 196 6.35 18.95 -2.56
N PRO A 197 5.74 18.43 -3.64
CA PRO A 197 5.72 19.13 -4.93
C PRO A 197 4.78 20.35 -4.92
N ASN A 198 5.02 21.28 -5.84
CA ASN A 198 4.24 22.50 -5.99
C ASN A 198 2.77 22.27 -6.48
N SER A 199 2.38 21.03 -6.69
CA SER A 199 0.99 20.62 -6.97
C SER A 199 0.16 20.39 -5.73
N VAL A 200 0.81 20.11 -4.59
CA VAL A 200 0.12 19.82 -3.32
C VAL A 200 -0.48 21.09 -2.74
N THR A 201 -1.78 21.05 -2.46
CA THR A 201 -2.54 22.19 -1.91
C THR A 201 -2.86 22.04 -0.42
N SER A 202 -2.82 20.81 0.10
CA SER A 202 -3.10 20.53 1.51
C SER A 202 -2.30 19.35 2.05
N ILE A 203 -1.95 19.41 3.33
CA ILE A 203 -1.31 18.34 4.09
C ILE A 203 -2.30 17.90 5.16
N GLY A 204 -2.65 16.60 5.16
CA GLY A 204 -3.63 16.02 6.08
C GLY A 204 -3.15 15.98 7.53
N SER A 205 -4.09 15.73 8.45
CA SER A 205 -3.77 15.57 9.87
C SER A 205 -2.85 14.36 10.09
N ASN A 206 -1.85 14.51 10.99
CA ASN A 206 -0.84 13.49 11.28
C ASN A 206 -0.04 13.00 10.05
N ALA A 207 -0.08 13.70 8.92
CA ALA A 207 0.48 13.20 7.66
C ALA A 207 1.93 12.71 7.78
N PHE A 208 2.75 13.34 8.61
CA PHE A 208 4.15 13.02 8.89
C PHE A 208 4.42 12.85 10.39
N SER A 209 3.40 12.58 11.21
CA SER A 209 3.59 12.40 12.65
C SER A 209 4.60 11.27 12.92
N ASN A 210 5.50 11.50 13.92
CA ASN A 210 6.55 10.56 14.32
C ASN A 210 7.56 10.20 13.21
N CYS A 211 7.77 11.06 12.21
CA CYS A 211 8.87 10.90 11.26
C CYS A 211 10.19 11.35 11.91
N TYR A 212 10.72 10.56 12.84
CA TYR A 212 11.90 10.91 13.65
C TYR A 212 13.15 11.19 12.83
N GLY A 213 13.30 10.50 11.68
CA GLY A 213 14.45 10.65 10.79
C GLY A 213 14.42 11.93 9.95
N LEU A 214 13.26 12.60 9.83
CA LEU A 214 13.09 13.76 8.96
C LEU A 214 13.87 14.97 9.52
N THR A 215 14.86 15.45 8.74
CA THR A 215 15.75 16.52 9.19
C THR A 215 15.35 17.90 8.72
N SER A 216 14.70 17.99 7.57
CA SER A 216 14.22 19.25 7.00
C SER A 216 12.95 19.04 6.19
N ILE A 217 12.11 20.07 6.11
CA ILE A 217 10.93 20.10 5.25
C ILE A 217 10.71 21.48 4.67
N THR A 218 10.36 21.52 3.39
CA THR A 218 9.88 22.73 2.70
C THR A 218 8.42 22.52 2.33
N ILE A 219 7.56 23.36 2.87
CA ILE A 219 6.14 23.45 2.52
C ILE A 219 6.03 24.46 1.38
N PRO A 220 5.63 24.04 0.16
CA PRO A 220 5.61 24.93 -1.00
C PRO A 220 4.50 25.98 -0.91
N ASN A 221 4.60 27.04 -1.73
CA ASN A 221 3.59 28.11 -1.79
C ASN A 221 2.20 27.63 -2.28
N SER A 222 2.10 26.46 -2.86
CA SER A 222 0.82 25.85 -3.26
C SER A 222 -0.02 25.39 -2.07
N VAL A 223 0.61 25.07 -0.94
CA VAL A 223 -0.08 24.60 0.27
C VAL A 223 -0.75 25.77 0.96
N THR A 224 -2.05 25.63 1.22
CA THR A 224 -2.87 26.62 1.93
C THR A 224 -3.18 26.21 3.36
N SER A 225 -3.13 24.90 3.67
CA SER A 225 -3.41 24.37 4.99
C SER A 225 -2.52 23.20 5.39
N ILE A 226 -2.11 23.20 6.66
CA ILE A 226 -1.39 22.13 7.32
C ILE A 226 -2.32 21.58 8.42
N GLY A 227 -2.59 20.27 8.39
CA GLY A 227 -3.52 19.62 9.32
C GLY A 227 -3.00 19.52 10.76
N ASP A 228 -3.90 19.14 11.67
CA ASP A 228 -3.55 18.90 13.07
C ASP A 228 -2.47 17.82 13.19
N LEU A 229 -1.48 18.03 14.07
CA LEU A 229 -0.42 17.06 14.34
C LEU A 229 0.39 16.64 13.09
N ALA A 230 0.35 17.42 12.00
CA ALA A 230 0.88 17.01 10.69
C ALA A 230 2.36 16.60 10.76
N PHE A 231 3.18 17.24 11.60
CA PHE A 231 4.59 16.95 11.89
C PHE A 231 4.83 16.71 13.39
N TYR A 232 3.80 16.21 14.08
CA TYR A 232 3.91 15.93 15.52
C TYR A 232 5.07 14.95 15.78
N ASP A 233 5.89 15.29 16.79
CA ASP A 233 7.04 14.49 17.26
C ASP A 233 8.08 14.16 16.17
N CYS A 234 8.22 15.02 15.14
CA CYS A 234 9.34 14.96 14.20
C CYS A 234 10.62 15.47 14.90
N SER A 235 11.13 14.69 15.85
CA SER A 235 12.20 15.15 16.76
C SER A 235 13.54 15.42 16.07
N GLY A 236 13.77 14.80 14.88
CA GLY A 236 14.95 15.05 14.04
C GLY A 236 14.89 16.35 13.23
N LEU A 237 13.72 17.01 13.17
CA LEU A 237 13.49 18.15 12.30
C LEU A 237 14.21 19.41 12.83
N THR A 238 15.19 19.88 12.07
CA THR A 238 16.02 21.06 12.43
C THR A 238 15.70 22.29 11.58
N ASN A 239 15.08 22.11 10.43
CA ASN A 239 14.76 23.20 9.49
C ASN A 239 13.38 23.02 8.88
N VAL A 240 12.56 24.06 8.95
CA VAL A 240 11.22 24.15 8.34
C VAL A 240 11.11 25.44 7.55
N THR A 241 10.78 25.33 6.28
CA THR A 241 10.40 26.48 5.45
C THR A 241 8.91 26.37 5.15
N ILE A 242 8.14 27.40 5.47
CA ILE A 242 6.68 27.46 5.22
C ILE A 242 6.40 28.45 4.11
N GLY A 243 5.68 28.00 3.09
CA GLY A 243 5.26 28.82 1.96
C GLY A 243 4.33 29.98 2.38
N ASN A 244 4.42 31.07 1.64
CA ASN A 244 3.71 32.32 1.99
C ASN A 244 2.18 32.24 1.85
N ASN A 245 1.64 31.22 1.21
CA ASN A 245 0.19 31.05 1.01
C ASN A 245 -0.47 30.16 2.08
N VAL A 246 0.30 29.65 3.06
CA VAL A 246 -0.26 28.91 4.19
C VAL A 246 -1.09 29.84 5.04
N THR A 247 -2.40 29.62 5.10
CA THR A 247 -3.36 30.42 5.89
C THR A 247 -3.81 29.73 7.17
N SER A 248 -3.55 28.42 7.31
CA SER A 248 -3.95 27.61 8.45
C SER A 248 -2.90 26.59 8.82
N ILE A 249 -2.51 26.56 10.09
CA ILE A 249 -1.66 25.54 10.70
C ILE A 249 -2.48 24.93 11.86
N GLY A 250 -2.69 23.62 11.78
CA GLY A 250 -3.50 22.86 12.72
C GLY A 250 -2.88 22.75 14.12
N SER A 251 -3.70 22.29 15.06
CA SER A 251 -3.29 22.13 16.46
C SER A 251 -2.11 21.18 16.58
N ASN A 252 -1.08 21.58 17.34
CA ASN A 252 0.12 20.78 17.59
C ASN A 252 0.87 20.32 16.33
N ALA A 253 0.72 21.02 15.20
CA ALA A 253 1.29 20.59 13.92
C ALA A 253 2.80 20.31 13.98
N PHE A 254 3.57 21.05 14.81
CA PHE A 254 5.01 20.88 15.01
C PHE A 254 5.38 20.62 16.48
N ASN A 255 4.40 20.19 17.31
CA ASN A 255 4.69 19.84 18.70
C ASN A 255 5.63 18.62 18.75
N GLY A 256 6.64 18.66 19.61
CA GLY A 256 7.64 17.60 19.71
C GLY A 256 8.78 17.69 18.69
N CYS A 257 8.80 18.69 17.80
CA CYS A 257 9.92 18.94 16.89
C CYS A 257 11.10 19.61 17.66
N ASN A 258 11.70 18.86 18.56
CA ASN A 258 12.70 19.38 19.51
C ASN A 258 14.03 19.82 18.84
N GLY A 259 14.25 19.44 17.58
CA GLY A 259 15.40 19.87 16.79
C GLY A 259 15.29 21.30 16.24
N LEU A 260 14.08 21.89 16.24
CA LEU A 260 13.87 23.26 15.76
C LEU A 260 14.45 24.25 16.80
N THR A 261 15.43 25.01 16.37
CA THR A 261 15.98 26.12 17.15
C THR A 261 15.48 27.45 16.62
N ILE A 262 15.10 28.36 17.51
CA ILE A 262 14.71 29.75 17.19
C ILE A 262 15.91 30.55 16.74
#